data_ffa2a4809429c5638d972f88c53b6693
#
_entry.id   ffa2a4809429c5638d972f88c53b6693
#
_cell.length_a   1.000
_cell.length_b   1.000
_cell.length_c   1.000
_cell.angle_alpha   90.00
_cell.angle_beta   90.00
_cell.angle_gamma   90.00
#
_symmetry.space_group_name_H-M   'P 1'
#
loop_
_entity.id
_entity.type
_entity.pdbx_description
1 polymer ?
#
loop_
_entity_poly.entity_id
_entity_poly.type
_entity_poly.pdbx_seq_one_letter_code
_entity_poly.pdbx_strand_id
1 'polypeptide(L)'
;GLKELPEVAFPAQGEYGAECEKAIVYMDEQLTAFTRLNFEENHRTQYLEPKKDVENWEAAGCPVVAEEYADVVNALHLLGRNSDGIALCNRAIDQLQPIAAAYAYFMRGAWRLRRYDADGLQDLYTAIELNNNSIDSALDVIGTFCTLTGMQQELDTYREKALELAQRQRDEFSETGRLTRKDNLSTEHLPEGMLEDILSHIQAVSQDSIDRIYLVHKTISDTFFTSAFVIRFLPQTSQEVRQEVLHQIFCYLDTCADWQFSLFEYQEIPKGLVERVPDSCVYQRT
;
A
#
# COMPACT_ATOMS: atom_id res chain seq x y z
N GLY A 1 -10.46 26.62 -32.62
CA GLY A 1 -11.40 25.58 -32.93
C GLY A 1 -10.68 24.27 -33.02
N LEU A 2 -10.75 23.46 -31.97
CA LEU A 2 -10.45 22.03 -32.07
C LEU A 2 -11.53 21.47 -33.00
N LYS A 3 -11.14 21.13 -34.21
CA LYS A 3 -11.95 20.30 -35.07
C LYS A 3 -12.15 18.98 -34.33
N GLU A 4 -13.38 18.50 -34.32
CA GLU A 4 -13.76 17.18 -33.87
C GLU A 4 -12.73 16.19 -34.39
N LEU A 5 -11.98 15.58 -33.47
CA LEU A 5 -11.19 14.41 -33.81
C LEU A 5 -12.22 13.36 -34.24
N PRO A 6 -12.00 12.66 -35.37
CA PRO A 6 -12.89 11.59 -35.77
C PRO A 6 -13.02 10.63 -34.59
N GLU A 7 -14.25 10.15 -34.34
CA GLU A 7 -14.48 9.04 -33.44
C GLU A 7 -13.42 7.97 -33.75
N VAL A 8 -12.47 7.81 -32.86
CA VAL A 8 -11.51 6.72 -32.96
C VAL A 8 -12.30 5.51 -32.52
N ALA A 9 -12.98 4.89 -33.49
CA ALA A 9 -13.50 3.55 -33.27
C ALA A 9 -12.29 2.70 -32.89
N PHE A 10 -12.26 2.22 -31.65
CA PHE A 10 -11.28 1.23 -31.22
C PHE A 10 -11.29 0.12 -32.27
N PRO A 11 -10.12 -0.32 -32.78
CA PRO A 11 -10.09 -1.35 -33.76
C PRO A 11 -10.80 -2.58 -33.19
N ALA A 12 -11.99 -2.85 -33.69
CA ALA A 12 -12.64 -4.10 -33.45
C ALA A 12 -11.64 -5.20 -33.80
N GLN A 13 -11.59 -6.26 -32.97
CA GLN A 13 -10.75 -7.43 -33.20
C GLN A 13 -10.85 -7.86 -34.68
N GLY A 14 -9.88 -7.53 -35.46
CA GLY A 14 -9.84 -7.76 -36.90
C GLY A 14 -8.43 -7.67 -37.45
N GLU A 15 -8.28 -7.95 -38.73
CA GLU A 15 -6.99 -8.04 -39.46
C GLU A 15 -6.10 -6.80 -39.30
N TYR A 16 -6.69 -5.62 -39.02
CA TYR A 16 -5.99 -4.36 -38.73
C TYR A 16 -5.69 -4.11 -37.25
N GLY A 17 -6.28 -4.87 -36.32
CA GLY A 17 -6.11 -4.65 -34.88
C GLY A 17 -4.66 -4.83 -34.45
N ALA A 18 -4.01 -5.92 -34.86
CA ALA A 18 -2.63 -6.21 -34.49
C ALA A 18 -1.62 -5.19 -35.07
N GLU A 19 -1.90 -4.60 -36.23
CA GLU A 19 -1.05 -3.57 -36.85
C GLU A 19 -1.23 -2.24 -36.12
N CYS A 20 -2.46 -1.89 -35.73
CA CYS A 20 -2.74 -0.70 -34.92
C CYS A 20 -2.11 -0.82 -33.51
N GLU A 21 -2.20 -1.97 -32.86
CA GLU A 21 -1.53 -2.23 -31.57
C GLU A 21 -0.02 -2.03 -31.67
N LYS A 22 0.62 -2.58 -32.70
CA LYS A 22 2.06 -2.38 -32.94
C LYS A 22 2.40 -0.90 -33.16
N ALA A 23 1.57 -0.17 -33.91
CA ALA A 23 1.76 1.25 -34.15
C ALA A 23 1.62 2.06 -32.86
N ILE A 24 0.63 1.76 -32.03
CA ILE A 24 0.42 2.41 -30.72
C ILE A 24 1.60 2.16 -29.80
N VAL A 25 2.06 0.91 -29.68
CA VAL A 25 3.24 0.55 -28.87
C VAL A 25 4.47 1.30 -29.37
N TYR A 26 4.70 1.32 -30.68
CA TYR A 26 5.82 2.04 -31.27
C TYR A 26 5.75 3.54 -30.97
N MET A 27 4.59 4.17 -31.11
CA MET A 27 4.42 5.59 -30.81
C MET A 27 4.63 5.90 -29.32
N ASP A 28 4.14 5.03 -28.41
CA ASP A 28 4.36 5.18 -26.97
C ASP A 28 5.84 5.08 -26.62
N GLU A 29 6.57 4.13 -27.22
CA GLU A 29 8.01 3.98 -27.03
C GLU A 29 8.79 5.19 -27.59
N GLN A 30 8.40 5.74 -28.75
CA GLN A 30 9.03 6.93 -29.30
C GLN A 30 8.78 8.17 -28.44
N LEU A 31 7.55 8.36 -27.95
CA LEU A 31 7.21 9.47 -27.06
C LEU A 31 7.98 9.35 -25.74
N THR A 32 8.07 8.14 -25.20
CA THR A 32 8.82 7.88 -23.97
C THR A 32 10.32 8.09 -24.19
N ALA A 33 10.87 7.67 -25.35
CA ALA A 33 12.26 7.94 -25.69
C ALA A 33 12.55 9.44 -25.85
N PHE A 34 11.62 10.21 -26.42
CA PHE A 34 11.74 11.67 -26.51
C PHE A 34 11.69 12.32 -25.13
N THR A 35 10.78 11.90 -24.27
CA THR A 35 10.70 12.38 -22.87
C THR A 35 11.98 12.05 -22.12
N ARG A 36 12.55 10.86 -22.32
CA ARG A 36 13.83 10.43 -21.75
C ARG A 36 14.99 11.33 -22.18
N LEU A 37 15.11 11.63 -23.48
CA LEU A 37 16.17 12.51 -23.98
C LEU A 37 16.11 13.89 -23.36
N ASN A 38 14.91 14.44 -23.23
CA ASN A 38 14.71 15.72 -22.55
C ASN A 38 15.05 15.65 -21.06
N PHE A 39 14.71 14.54 -20.40
CA PHE A 39 15.05 14.31 -19.01
C PHE A 39 16.56 14.12 -18.82
N GLU A 40 17.22 13.35 -19.68
CA GLU A 40 18.68 13.13 -19.63
C GLU A 40 19.45 14.44 -19.82
N GLU A 41 18.98 15.31 -20.74
CA GLU A 41 19.63 16.60 -21.00
C GLU A 41 19.49 17.58 -19.81
N ASN A 42 18.28 17.67 -19.22
CA ASN A 42 17.99 18.66 -18.18
C ASN A 42 18.23 18.13 -16.75
N HIS A 43 18.24 16.81 -16.57
CA HIS A 43 18.30 16.14 -15.25
C HIS A 43 19.31 14.98 -15.24
N ARG A 44 20.50 15.20 -15.80
CA ARG A 44 21.50 14.16 -16.01
C ARG A 44 21.83 13.34 -14.76
N THR A 45 21.92 13.96 -13.59
CA THR A 45 22.21 13.26 -12.34
C THR A 45 21.10 12.30 -11.96
N GLN A 46 19.84 12.73 -12.12
CA GLN A 46 18.65 11.91 -11.84
C GLN A 46 18.46 10.74 -12.85
N TYR A 47 19.02 10.89 -14.06
CA TYR A 47 19.01 9.83 -15.07
C TYR A 47 20.06 8.75 -14.82
N LEU A 48 21.22 9.10 -14.26
CA LEU A 48 22.33 8.16 -14.05
C LEU A 48 22.02 7.10 -12.99
N GLU A 49 21.29 7.47 -11.94
CA GLU A 49 20.89 6.52 -10.90
C GLU A 49 19.95 5.43 -11.44
N PRO A 50 18.77 5.76 -12.06
CA PRO A 50 17.91 4.76 -12.67
C PRO A 50 18.61 3.85 -13.67
N LYS A 51 19.54 4.40 -14.47
CA LYS A 51 20.33 3.62 -15.41
C LYS A 51 21.20 2.59 -14.70
N LYS A 52 21.87 2.98 -13.63
CA LYS A 52 22.71 2.10 -12.83
C LYS A 52 21.88 1.01 -12.14
N ASP A 53 20.70 1.34 -11.65
CA ASP A 53 19.81 0.40 -10.98
C ASP A 53 19.36 -0.69 -11.96
N VAL A 54 18.97 -0.32 -13.19
CA VAL A 54 18.63 -1.29 -14.22
C VAL A 54 19.84 -2.12 -14.65
N GLU A 55 21.04 -1.54 -14.83
CA GLU A 55 22.26 -2.28 -15.16
C GLU A 55 22.61 -3.29 -14.06
N ASN A 56 22.47 -2.93 -12.78
CA ASN A 56 22.68 -3.82 -11.65
C ASN A 56 21.67 -4.97 -11.63
N TRP A 57 20.40 -4.66 -11.85
CA TRP A 57 19.33 -5.65 -11.92
C TRP A 57 19.52 -6.63 -13.08
N GLU A 58 19.93 -6.16 -14.26
CA GLU A 58 20.27 -7.00 -15.40
C GLU A 58 21.48 -7.90 -15.10
N ALA A 59 22.53 -7.34 -14.49
CA ALA A 59 23.73 -8.10 -14.10
C ALA A 59 23.41 -9.19 -13.06
N ALA A 60 22.41 -8.99 -12.21
CA ALA A 60 21.91 -9.97 -11.26
C ALA A 60 21.01 -11.06 -11.89
N GLY A 61 20.77 -11.03 -13.20
CA GLY A 61 19.91 -11.98 -13.90
C GLY A 61 18.42 -11.65 -13.83
N CYS A 62 18.10 -10.39 -13.66
CA CYS A 62 16.73 -9.84 -13.63
C CYS A 62 15.82 -10.50 -12.57
N PRO A 63 16.19 -10.56 -11.29
CA PRO A 63 15.37 -11.18 -10.26
C PRO A 63 14.06 -10.39 -10.02
N VAL A 64 13.06 -11.07 -9.42
CA VAL A 64 11.87 -10.42 -8.86
C VAL A 64 11.99 -10.49 -7.35
N VAL A 65 12.31 -9.36 -6.71
CA VAL A 65 12.46 -9.23 -5.27
C VAL A 65 11.40 -8.25 -4.77
N ALA A 66 10.60 -8.65 -3.79
CA ALA A 66 9.41 -7.90 -3.36
C ALA A 66 9.73 -6.45 -2.94
N GLU A 67 10.86 -6.24 -2.27
CA GLU A 67 11.29 -4.94 -1.75
C GLU A 67 11.94 -4.04 -2.81
N GLU A 68 12.41 -4.62 -3.94
CA GLU A 68 13.27 -3.92 -4.91
C GLU A 68 12.60 -3.73 -6.28
N TYR A 69 11.66 -4.62 -6.66
CA TYR A 69 11.13 -4.61 -8.03
C TYR A 69 10.44 -3.29 -8.40
N ALA A 70 9.81 -2.61 -7.44
CA ALA A 70 9.12 -1.35 -7.67
C ALA A 70 10.09 -0.25 -8.13
N ASP A 71 11.28 -0.17 -7.53
CA ASP A 71 12.32 0.78 -7.91
C ASP A 71 12.85 0.47 -9.32
N VAL A 72 13.04 -0.81 -9.64
CA VAL A 72 13.43 -1.23 -10.99
C VAL A 72 12.36 -0.90 -12.03
N VAL A 73 11.07 -1.12 -11.71
CA VAL A 73 9.95 -0.73 -12.58
C VAL A 73 9.94 0.78 -12.83
N ASN A 74 10.15 1.59 -11.79
CA ASN A 74 10.28 3.05 -11.91
C ASN A 74 11.48 3.44 -12.76
N ALA A 75 12.62 2.81 -12.53
CA ALA A 75 13.83 3.06 -13.30
C ALA A 75 13.64 2.72 -14.80
N LEU A 76 13.00 1.59 -15.10
CA LEU A 76 12.65 1.21 -16.47
C LEU A 76 11.68 2.23 -17.11
N HIS A 77 10.71 2.74 -16.33
CA HIS A 77 9.80 3.80 -16.79
C HIS A 77 10.56 5.08 -17.16
N LEU A 78 11.41 5.57 -16.27
CA LEU A 78 12.22 6.78 -16.49
C LEU A 78 13.17 6.63 -17.69
N LEU A 79 13.66 5.42 -17.94
CA LEU A 79 14.50 5.09 -19.10
C LEU A 79 13.71 4.86 -20.39
N GLY A 80 12.37 4.92 -20.38
CA GLY A 80 11.53 4.66 -21.54
C GLY A 80 11.47 3.18 -21.94
N ARG A 81 11.84 2.26 -21.05
CA ARG A 81 11.83 0.81 -21.27
C ARG A 81 10.53 0.19 -20.79
N ASN A 82 9.40 0.75 -21.22
CA ASN A 82 8.07 0.36 -20.75
C ASN A 82 7.73 -1.12 -21.05
N SER A 83 8.19 -1.67 -22.17
CA SER A 83 7.97 -3.09 -22.49
C SER A 83 8.67 -4.02 -21.51
N ASP A 84 9.91 -3.69 -21.11
CA ASP A 84 10.64 -4.43 -20.08
C ASP A 84 9.97 -4.28 -18.72
N GLY A 85 9.47 -3.07 -18.43
CA GLY A 85 8.68 -2.79 -17.23
C GLY A 85 7.40 -3.62 -17.14
N ILE A 86 6.64 -3.73 -18.23
CA ILE A 86 5.45 -4.61 -18.30
C ILE A 86 5.84 -6.08 -18.08
N ALA A 87 6.93 -6.53 -18.68
CA ALA A 87 7.41 -7.89 -18.51
C ALA A 87 7.80 -8.18 -17.04
N LEU A 88 8.45 -7.21 -16.37
CA LEU A 88 8.76 -7.31 -14.94
C LEU A 88 7.48 -7.32 -14.09
N CYS A 89 6.52 -6.44 -14.37
CA CYS A 89 5.23 -6.43 -13.67
C CYS A 89 4.48 -7.76 -13.80
N ASN A 90 4.44 -8.37 -14.99
CA ASN A 90 3.83 -9.68 -15.17
C ASN A 90 4.48 -10.74 -14.26
N ARG A 91 5.81 -10.78 -14.23
CA ARG A 91 6.52 -11.72 -13.35
C ARG A 91 6.28 -11.44 -11.87
N ALA A 92 6.23 -10.17 -11.47
CA ALA A 92 5.93 -9.80 -10.08
C ALA A 92 4.52 -10.26 -9.66
N ILE A 93 3.54 -10.10 -10.54
CA ILE A 93 2.16 -10.56 -10.31
C ILE A 93 2.09 -12.10 -10.19
N ASP A 94 2.88 -12.82 -10.98
CA ASP A 94 2.90 -14.28 -10.97
C ASP A 94 3.65 -14.87 -9.77
N GLN A 95 4.64 -14.17 -9.22
CA GLN A 95 5.60 -14.72 -8.26
C GLN A 95 5.42 -14.18 -6.83
N LEU A 96 4.90 -12.95 -6.68
CA LEU A 96 4.78 -12.31 -5.37
C LEU A 96 3.39 -12.53 -4.74
N GLN A 97 3.33 -12.33 -3.43
CA GLN A 97 2.04 -12.26 -2.75
C GLN A 97 1.22 -11.06 -3.29
N PRO A 98 -0.12 -11.17 -3.33
CA PRO A 98 -0.97 -10.15 -3.96
C PRO A 98 -0.68 -8.71 -3.49
N ILE A 99 -0.55 -8.50 -2.19
CA ILE A 99 -0.30 -7.16 -1.63
C ILE A 99 1.07 -6.60 -2.08
N ALA A 100 2.09 -7.45 -2.14
CA ALA A 100 3.41 -7.06 -2.64
C ALA A 100 3.41 -6.78 -4.15
N ALA A 101 2.49 -7.38 -4.91
CA ALA A 101 2.33 -7.15 -6.34
C ALA A 101 1.43 -5.93 -6.68
N ALA A 102 0.86 -5.23 -5.68
CA ALA A 102 -0.08 -4.12 -5.92
C ALA A 102 0.50 -3.04 -6.86
N TYR A 103 1.75 -2.67 -6.67
CA TYR A 103 2.44 -1.70 -7.53
C TYR A 103 2.63 -2.20 -8.97
N ALA A 104 2.84 -3.51 -9.16
CA ALA A 104 2.94 -4.10 -10.50
C ALA A 104 1.61 -4.03 -11.25
N TYR A 105 0.49 -4.28 -10.58
CA TYR A 105 -0.85 -4.06 -11.16
C TYR A 105 -1.05 -2.59 -11.54
N PHE A 106 -0.69 -1.65 -10.66
CA PHE A 106 -0.80 -0.22 -10.94
C PHE A 106 -0.02 0.19 -12.20
N MET A 107 1.26 -0.14 -12.27
CA MET A 107 2.12 0.26 -13.38
C MET A 107 1.73 -0.43 -14.68
N ARG A 108 1.41 -1.72 -14.64
CA ARG A 108 0.93 -2.45 -15.82
C ARG A 108 -0.37 -1.86 -16.35
N GLY A 109 -1.32 -1.59 -15.44
CA GLY A 109 -2.59 -0.95 -15.78
C GLY A 109 -2.42 0.41 -16.44
N ALA A 110 -1.58 1.27 -15.84
CA ALA A 110 -1.29 2.60 -16.38
C ALA A 110 -0.67 2.53 -17.79
N TRP A 111 0.27 1.63 -18.03
CA TRP A 111 0.88 1.45 -19.34
C TRP A 111 -0.08 0.84 -20.37
N ARG A 112 -0.96 -0.10 -19.97
CA ARG A 112 -2.01 -0.64 -20.83
C ARG A 112 -2.98 0.45 -21.29
N LEU A 113 -3.51 1.24 -20.34
CA LEU A 113 -4.42 2.33 -20.70
C LEU A 113 -3.77 3.38 -21.59
N ARG A 114 -2.49 3.69 -21.37
CA ARG A 114 -1.72 4.57 -22.26
C ARG A 114 -1.60 4.03 -23.69
N ARG A 115 -1.63 2.73 -23.86
CA ARG A 115 -1.64 2.03 -25.16
C ARG A 115 -3.05 1.72 -25.67
N TYR A 116 -4.08 2.32 -25.06
CA TYR A 116 -5.49 2.10 -25.34
C TYR A 116 -5.97 0.64 -25.13
N ASP A 117 -5.28 -0.14 -24.33
CA ASP A 117 -5.70 -1.45 -23.87
C ASP A 117 -6.58 -1.30 -22.62
N ALA A 118 -7.91 -1.51 -22.80
CA ALA A 118 -8.90 -1.33 -21.72
C ALA A 118 -8.76 -2.33 -20.57
N ASP A 119 -8.03 -3.45 -20.74
CA ASP A 119 -7.73 -4.39 -19.64
C ASP A 119 -6.94 -3.72 -18.52
N GLY A 120 -6.28 -2.60 -18.81
CA GLY A 120 -5.65 -1.76 -17.81
C GLY A 120 -6.59 -1.21 -16.73
N LEU A 121 -7.89 -1.06 -17.02
CA LEU A 121 -8.89 -0.65 -16.02
C LEU A 121 -9.00 -1.67 -14.89
N GLN A 122 -9.01 -2.98 -15.24
CA GLN A 122 -9.07 -4.04 -14.23
C GLN A 122 -7.78 -4.12 -13.42
N ASP A 123 -6.62 -3.95 -14.05
CA ASP A 123 -5.35 -3.90 -13.34
C ASP A 123 -5.32 -2.76 -12.30
N LEU A 124 -5.72 -1.55 -12.69
CA LEU A 124 -5.77 -0.41 -11.77
C LEU A 124 -6.77 -0.63 -10.63
N TYR A 125 -7.92 -1.22 -10.92
CA TYR A 125 -8.88 -1.54 -9.87
C TYR A 125 -8.31 -2.58 -8.89
N THR A 126 -7.65 -3.63 -9.40
CA THR A 126 -6.95 -4.61 -8.56
C THR A 126 -5.87 -3.95 -7.68
N ALA A 127 -5.12 -2.99 -8.24
CA ALA A 127 -4.14 -2.23 -7.46
C ALA A 127 -4.79 -1.45 -6.31
N ILE A 128 -5.94 -0.82 -6.55
CA ILE A 128 -6.74 -0.13 -5.53
C ILE A 128 -7.20 -1.10 -4.44
N GLU A 129 -7.70 -2.27 -4.80
CA GLU A 129 -8.17 -3.28 -3.83
C GLU A 129 -7.04 -3.80 -2.94
N LEU A 130 -5.84 -3.95 -3.50
CA LEU A 130 -4.66 -4.45 -2.79
C LEU A 130 -3.95 -3.37 -1.97
N ASN A 131 -3.94 -2.13 -2.44
CA ASN A 131 -3.28 -1.01 -1.76
C ASN A 131 -4.03 0.31 -2.01
N ASN A 132 -4.69 0.76 -0.99
CA ASN A 132 -5.55 1.94 -1.01
C ASN A 132 -4.83 3.27 -1.19
N ASN A 133 -3.56 3.34 -0.86
CA ASN A 133 -2.75 4.53 -1.08
C ASN A 133 -2.63 4.87 -2.57
N SER A 134 -2.98 3.92 -3.46
CA SER A 134 -2.99 4.13 -4.90
C SER A 134 -4.34 4.64 -5.47
N ILE A 135 -5.39 4.81 -4.64
CA ILE A 135 -6.74 5.19 -5.09
C ILE A 135 -6.72 6.45 -5.96
N ASP A 136 -6.20 7.55 -5.43
CA ASP A 136 -6.22 8.84 -6.15
C ASP A 136 -5.44 8.77 -7.45
N SER A 137 -4.23 8.21 -7.42
CA SER A 137 -3.40 8.06 -8.61
C SER A 137 -4.02 7.14 -9.66
N ALA A 138 -4.66 6.05 -9.24
CA ALA A 138 -5.33 5.14 -10.15
C ALA A 138 -6.58 5.77 -10.77
N LEU A 139 -7.39 6.50 -9.97
CA LEU A 139 -8.55 7.22 -10.48
C LEU A 139 -8.18 8.33 -11.47
N ASP A 140 -7.06 9.01 -11.29
CA ASP A 140 -6.56 10.00 -12.24
C ASP A 140 -6.21 9.36 -13.60
N VAL A 141 -5.53 8.21 -13.58
CA VAL A 141 -5.21 7.46 -14.82
C VAL A 141 -6.48 6.95 -15.48
N ILE A 142 -7.39 6.32 -14.74
CA ILE A 142 -8.69 5.85 -15.22
C ILE A 142 -9.50 7.02 -15.80
N GLY A 143 -9.56 8.14 -15.07
CA GLY A 143 -10.28 9.34 -15.49
C GLY A 143 -9.78 9.92 -16.80
N THR A 144 -8.45 9.96 -16.97
CA THR A 144 -7.82 10.40 -18.21
C THR A 144 -8.20 9.49 -19.38
N PHE A 145 -8.07 8.17 -19.22
CA PHE A 145 -8.41 7.19 -20.24
C PHE A 145 -9.90 7.26 -20.62
N CYS A 146 -10.79 7.20 -19.62
CA CYS A 146 -12.24 7.21 -19.87
C CYS A 146 -12.70 8.53 -20.54
N THR A 147 -12.09 9.66 -20.18
CA THR A 147 -12.39 10.95 -20.83
C THR A 147 -11.96 10.94 -22.29
N LEU A 148 -10.75 10.42 -22.59
CA LEU A 148 -10.24 10.36 -23.98
C LEU A 148 -11.01 9.36 -24.85
N THR A 149 -11.58 8.32 -24.26
CA THR A 149 -12.28 7.25 -24.96
C THR A 149 -13.81 7.38 -24.92
N GLY A 150 -14.35 8.37 -24.20
CA GLY A 150 -15.79 8.57 -24.05
C GLY A 150 -16.47 7.55 -23.10
N MET A 151 -15.71 6.79 -22.32
CA MET A 151 -16.21 5.75 -21.40
C MET A 151 -16.63 6.35 -20.05
N GLN A 152 -17.56 7.30 -20.06
CA GLN A 152 -17.95 8.03 -18.85
C GLN A 152 -18.67 7.14 -17.81
N GLN A 153 -19.46 6.20 -18.27
CA GLN A 153 -20.19 5.28 -17.38
C GLN A 153 -19.23 4.36 -16.62
N GLU A 154 -18.19 3.89 -17.26
CA GLU A 154 -17.13 3.10 -16.65
C GLU A 154 -16.39 3.92 -15.59
N LEU A 155 -16.08 5.18 -15.87
CA LEU A 155 -15.43 6.08 -14.91
C LEU A 155 -16.29 6.24 -13.66
N ASP A 156 -17.59 6.48 -13.82
CA ASP A 156 -18.52 6.63 -12.70
C ASP A 156 -18.59 5.35 -11.86
N THR A 157 -18.61 4.17 -12.51
CA THR A 157 -18.57 2.86 -11.83
C THR A 157 -17.28 2.68 -11.01
N TYR A 158 -16.12 3.04 -11.56
CA TYR A 158 -14.85 2.93 -10.82
C TYR A 158 -14.76 3.92 -9.66
N ARG A 159 -15.29 5.13 -9.81
CA ARG A 159 -15.39 6.13 -8.73
C ARG A 159 -16.27 5.63 -7.57
N GLU A 160 -17.44 5.08 -7.88
CA GLU A 160 -18.35 4.53 -6.87
C GLU A 160 -17.66 3.40 -6.09
N LYS A 161 -17.05 2.44 -6.78
CA LYS A 161 -16.32 1.34 -6.14
C LYS A 161 -15.14 1.83 -5.27
N ALA A 162 -14.39 2.82 -5.74
CA ALA A 162 -13.30 3.39 -4.97
C ALA A 162 -13.80 4.12 -3.71
N LEU A 163 -14.94 4.82 -3.79
CA LEU A 163 -15.58 5.46 -2.64
C LEU A 163 -16.07 4.44 -1.61
N GLU A 164 -16.70 3.36 -2.05
CA GLU A 164 -17.13 2.26 -1.17
C GLU A 164 -15.94 1.63 -0.45
N LEU A 165 -14.85 1.39 -1.17
CA LEU A 165 -13.62 0.85 -0.61
C LEU A 165 -13.01 1.80 0.42
N ALA A 166 -12.88 3.08 0.09
CA ALA A 166 -12.37 4.10 1.00
C ALA A 166 -13.26 4.28 2.25
N GLN A 167 -14.58 4.08 2.12
CA GLN A 167 -15.47 4.12 3.27
C GLN A 167 -15.28 2.88 4.15
N ARG A 168 -15.26 1.69 3.57
CA ARG A 168 -15.02 0.44 4.31
C ARG A 168 -13.74 0.53 5.13
N GLN A 169 -12.69 1.06 4.59
CA GLN A 169 -11.40 1.19 5.28
C GLN A 169 -11.43 2.21 6.41
N ARG A 170 -12.11 3.34 6.20
CA ARG A 170 -12.31 4.30 7.30
C ARG A 170 -13.07 3.66 8.46
N ASP A 171 -14.06 2.82 8.14
CA ASP A 171 -14.84 2.10 9.14
C ASP A 171 -13.95 1.06 9.87
N GLU A 172 -13.17 0.27 9.13
CA GLU A 172 -12.21 -0.69 9.69
C GLU A 172 -11.15 0.01 10.55
N PHE A 173 -10.57 1.11 10.06
CA PHE A 173 -9.60 1.90 10.82
C PHE A 173 -10.23 2.51 12.09
N SER A 174 -11.47 2.98 12.01
CA SER A 174 -12.21 3.48 13.17
C SER A 174 -12.38 2.41 14.25
N GLU A 175 -12.49 1.12 13.86
CA GLU A 175 -12.58 0.01 14.81
C GLU A 175 -11.27 -0.22 15.59
N THR A 176 -10.10 0.16 15.04
CA THR A 176 -8.82 0.04 15.78
C THR A 176 -8.77 0.92 17.01
N GLY A 177 -9.48 2.03 17.02
CA GLY A 177 -9.52 3.01 18.10
C GLY A 177 -10.37 2.60 19.31
N ARG A 178 -10.92 1.39 19.34
CA ARG A 178 -11.76 0.92 20.45
C ARG A 178 -11.61 -0.56 20.73
N LEU A 179 -11.81 -0.95 22.00
CA LEU A 179 -11.92 -2.34 22.44
C LEU A 179 -13.25 -2.56 23.13
N THR A 180 -14.03 -3.52 22.67
CA THR A 180 -15.38 -3.83 23.17
C THR A 180 -15.54 -5.31 23.52
N ARG A 181 -16.61 -5.65 24.25
CA ARG A 181 -16.91 -7.05 24.60
C ARG A 181 -17.28 -7.92 23.40
N LYS A 182 -17.61 -7.30 22.27
CA LYS A 182 -18.01 -7.99 21.02
C LYS A 182 -16.83 -8.34 20.14
N ASP A 183 -15.66 -7.74 20.42
CA ASP A 183 -14.49 -7.92 19.58
C ASP A 183 -13.99 -9.36 19.63
N ASN A 184 -13.54 -9.83 18.48
CA ASN A 184 -12.84 -11.10 18.35
C ASN A 184 -11.38 -10.89 18.74
N LEU A 185 -11.04 -11.30 19.95
CA LEU A 185 -9.69 -11.18 20.50
C LEU A 185 -9.04 -12.55 20.65
N SER A 186 -7.78 -12.65 20.27
CA SER A 186 -6.94 -13.84 20.42
C SER A 186 -5.54 -13.46 20.91
N THR A 187 -4.74 -14.47 21.20
CA THR A 187 -3.32 -14.29 21.53
C THR A 187 -2.60 -13.67 20.34
N GLU A 188 -1.77 -12.67 20.61
CA GLU A 188 -0.92 -12.04 19.59
C GLU A 188 0.44 -12.71 19.54
N HIS A 189 0.97 -12.87 18.33
CA HIS A 189 2.29 -13.44 18.06
C HIS A 189 3.08 -12.50 17.14
N LEU A 190 3.79 -11.55 17.76
CA LEU A 190 4.67 -10.66 17.03
C LEU A 190 5.91 -11.41 16.51
N PRO A 191 6.60 -10.89 15.47
CA PRO A 191 7.89 -11.42 15.01
C PRO A 191 8.90 -11.55 16.16
N GLU A 192 9.83 -12.51 16.03
CA GLU A 192 10.89 -12.75 17.01
C GLU A 192 11.70 -11.48 17.30
N GLY A 193 11.89 -11.16 18.57
CA GLY A 193 12.60 -9.96 19.03
C GLY A 193 11.76 -8.68 19.08
N MET A 194 10.70 -8.57 18.29
CA MET A 194 9.91 -7.33 18.23
C MET A 194 9.21 -7.01 19.55
N LEU A 195 8.66 -8.02 20.21
CA LEU A 195 8.01 -7.84 21.52
C LEU A 195 8.99 -7.37 22.58
N GLU A 196 10.17 -7.95 22.63
CA GLU A 196 11.23 -7.60 23.57
C GLU A 196 11.70 -6.15 23.36
N ASP A 197 11.86 -5.72 22.12
CA ASP A 197 12.25 -4.35 21.79
C ASP A 197 11.17 -3.35 22.22
N ILE A 198 9.90 -3.64 21.92
CA ILE A 198 8.76 -2.81 22.34
C ILE A 198 8.69 -2.74 23.87
N LEU A 199 8.77 -3.86 24.57
CA LEU A 199 8.71 -3.89 26.03
C LEU A 199 9.88 -3.15 26.67
N SER A 200 11.08 -3.27 26.11
CA SER A 200 12.27 -2.54 26.55
C SER A 200 12.07 -1.03 26.44
N HIS A 201 11.51 -0.57 25.31
CA HIS A 201 11.18 0.83 25.13
C HIS A 201 10.10 1.31 26.13
N ILE A 202 9.02 0.55 26.29
CA ILE A 202 7.95 0.88 27.24
C ILE A 202 8.51 0.99 28.67
N GLN A 203 9.38 0.07 29.07
CA GLN A 203 10.02 0.10 30.39
C GLN A 203 10.89 1.34 30.57
N ALA A 204 11.65 1.73 29.54
CA ALA A 204 12.50 2.92 29.59
C ALA A 204 11.71 4.22 29.76
N VAL A 205 10.54 4.35 29.12
CA VAL A 205 9.73 5.58 29.18
C VAL A 205 8.76 5.59 30.37
N SER A 206 8.41 4.43 30.94
CA SER A 206 7.37 4.29 31.96
C SER A 206 7.74 4.81 33.35
N GLN A 207 9.03 5.01 33.64
CA GLN A 207 9.53 5.47 34.95
C GLN A 207 8.90 4.69 36.13
N ASP A 208 8.76 3.38 35.98
CA ASP A 208 8.11 2.52 36.98
C ASP A 208 6.62 2.80 37.27
N SER A 209 5.92 3.49 36.37
CA SER A 209 4.49 3.83 36.56
C SER A 209 3.52 2.71 36.13
N ILE A 210 3.99 1.69 35.41
CA ILE A 210 3.18 0.61 34.83
C ILE A 210 3.10 -0.58 35.78
N ASP A 211 1.87 -1.11 36.01
CA ASP A 211 1.58 -2.34 36.73
C ASP A 211 1.61 -3.56 35.82
N ARG A 212 0.88 -3.50 34.66
CA ARG A 212 0.78 -4.59 33.70
C ARG A 212 0.68 -4.07 32.27
N ILE A 213 1.14 -4.89 31.32
CA ILE A 213 0.94 -4.70 29.90
C ILE A 213 0.28 -5.96 29.36
N TYR A 214 -0.80 -5.76 28.61
CA TYR A 214 -1.46 -6.81 27.86
C TYR A 214 -1.27 -6.55 26.36
N LEU A 215 -1.12 -7.64 25.60
CA LEU A 215 -1.07 -7.62 24.15
C LEU A 215 -2.08 -8.62 23.62
N VAL A 216 -2.95 -8.18 22.74
CA VAL A 216 -3.97 -9.01 22.11
C VAL A 216 -4.07 -8.72 20.61
N HIS A 217 -4.32 -9.77 19.85
CA HIS A 217 -4.70 -9.67 18.44
C HIS A 217 -6.21 -9.37 18.35
N LYS A 218 -6.58 -8.28 17.69
CA LYS A 218 -7.97 -7.94 17.39
C LYS A 218 -8.22 -8.12 15.89
N THR A 219 -9.05 -9.08 15.53
CA THR A 219 -9.55 -9.27 14.17
C THR A 219 -10.73 -8.31 13.94
N ILE A 220 -10.63 -7.47 12.91
CA ILE A 220 -11.67 -6.49 12.53
C ILE A 220 -12.45 -7.01 11.32
N SER A 221 -11.74 -7.50 10.29
CA SER A 221 -12.31 -8.18 9.13
C SER A 221 -11.41 -9.36 8.73
N ASP A 222 -11.75 -10.07 7.66
CA ASP A 222 -10.94 -11.20 7.17
C ASP A 222 -9.54 -10.78 6.72
N THR A 223 -9.36 -9.50 6.39
CA THR A 223 -8.10 -8.95 5.88
C THR A 223 -7.50 -7.85 6.74
N PHE A 224 -8.18 -7.42 7.81
CA PHE A 224 -7.74 -6.31 8.63
C PHE A 224 -7.77 -6.65 10.12
N PHE A 225 -6.65 -6.43 10.77
CA PHE A 225 -6.46 -6.69 12.21
C PHE A 225 -5.57 -5.61 12.84
N THR A 226 -5.52 -5.57 14.14
CA THR A 226 -4.59 -4.73 14.90
C THR A 226 -4.05 -5.47 16.12
N SER A 227 -2.79 -5.24 16.43
CA SER A 227 -2.17 -5.68 17.69
C SER A 227 -2.41 -4.62 18.75
N ALA A 228 -3.25 -4.93 19.72
CA ALA A 228 -3.67 -3.96 20.73
C ALA A 228 -2.87 -4.12 22.01
N PHE A 229 -2.06 -3.09 22.34
CA PHE A 229 -1.45 -2.93 23.65
C PHE A 229 -2.42 -2.29 24.61
N VAL A 230 -2.56 -2.87 25.80
CA VAL A 230 -3.38 -2.30 26.88
C VAL A 230 -2.50 -2.11 28.11
N ILE A 231 -2.34 -0.85 28.51
CA ILE A 231 -1.46 -0.45 29.60
C ILE A 231 -2.26 -0.24 30.90
N ARG A 232 -1.90 -0.96 31.92
CA ARG A 232 -2.43 -0.75 33.28
C ARG A 232 -1.38 -0.04 34.11
N PHE A 233 -1.71 1.18 34.52
CA PHE A 233 -0.86 1.97 35.39
C PHE A 233 -1.08 1.63 36.87
N LEU A 234 -0.08 1.95 37.69
CA LEU A 234 -0.21 1.91 39.13
C LEU A 234 -1.27 2.94 39.62
N PRO A 235 -2.04 2.65 40.66
CA PRO A 235 -3.12 3.53 41.11
C PRO A 235 -2.69 4.96 41.47
N GLN A 236 -1.45 5.14 41.94
CA GLN A 236 -0.89 6.43 42.33
C GLN A 236 -0.34 7.26 41.16
N THR A 237 -0.30 6.73 39.92
CA THR A 237 0.21 7.46 38.76
C THR A 237 -0.73 8.58 38.37
N SER A 238 -0.24 9.82 38.29
CA SER A 238 -1.03 10.99 37.91
C SER A 238 -1.49 10.89 36.46
N GLN A 239 -2.57 11.59 36.10
CA GLN A 239 -3.09 11.59 34.74
C GLN A 239 -2.07 12.18 33.74
N GLU A 240 -1.33 13.21 34.12
CA GLU A 240 -0.32 13.83 33.28
C GLU A 240 0.78 12.83 32.92
N VAL A 241 1.29 12.08 33.93
CA VAL A 241 2.32 11.05 33.68
C VAL A 241 1.79 9.93 32.77
N ARG A 242 0.53 9.50 32.97
CA ARG A 242 -0.08 8.47 32.09
C ARG A 242 -0.15 8.92 30.64
N GLN A 243 -0.64 10.15 30.39
CA GLN A 243 -0.75 10.72 29.07
C GLN A 243 0.61 10.86 28.39
N GLU A 244 1.63 11.33 29.12
CA GLU A 244 2.98 11.46 28.60
C GLU A 244 3.57 10.09 28.22
N VAL A 245 3.44 9.09 29.10
CA VAL A 245 3.94 7.73 28.84
C VAL A 245 3.19 7.10 27.66
N LEU A 246 1.87 7.21 27.58
CA LEU A 246 1.10 6.70 26.44
C LEU A 246 1.50 7.38 25.13
N HIS A 247 1.73 8.69 25.16
CA HIS A 247 2.18 9.42 23.97
C HIS A 247 3.54 8.92 23.48
N GLN A 248 4.51 8.74 24.38
CA GLN A 248 5.83 8.23 24.02
C GLN A 248 5.78 6.79 23.48
N ILE A 249 4.95 5.94 24.08
CA ILE A 249 4.72 4.57 23.56
C ILE A 249 4.09 4.63 22.17
N PHE A 250 3.06 5.45 21.99
CA PHE A 250 2.39 5.60 20.69
C PHE A 250 3.36 6.05 19.60
N CYS A 251 4.17 7.08 19.86
CA CYS A 251 5.18 7.56 18.93
C CYS A 251 6.17 6.45 18.53
N TYR A 252 6.55 5.59 19.44
CA TYR A 252 7.44 4.47 19.15
C TYR A 252 6.74 3.39 18.30
N LEU A 253 5.52 3.00 18.67
CA LEU A 253 4.74 2.02 17.90
C LEU A 253 4.47 2.48 16.47
N ASP A 254 4.28 3.79 16.26
CA ASP A 254 4.10 4.40 14.93
C ASP A 254 5.36 4.27 14.06
N THR A 255 6.54 4.11 14.65
CA THR A 255 7.78 3.84 13.88
C THR A 255 7.87 2.39 13.36
N CYS A 256 7.05 1.48 13.86
CA CYS A 256 6.98 0.09 13.44
C CYS A 256 6.08 -0.03 12.19
N ALA A 257 6.49 0.59 11.08
CA ALA A 257 5.67 0.88 9.89
C ALA A 257 4.99 -0.36 9.24
N ASP A 258 5.55 -1.56 9.45
CA ASP A 258 5.02 -2.80 8.86
C ASP A 258 3.96 -3.50 9.73
N TRP A 259 3.58 -2.88 10.86
CA TRP A 259 2.67 -3.48 11.83
C TRP A 259 1.62 -2.49 12.33
N GLN A 260 0.34 -2.89 12.29
CA GLN A 260 -0.76 -2.05 12.77
C GLN A 260 -0.93 -2.22 14.28
N PHE A 261 -0.56 -1.21 15.04
CA PHE A 261 -0.74 -1.19 16.50
C PHE A 261 -1.89 -0.27 16.94
N SER A 262 -2.52 -0.65 18.04
CA SER A 262 -3.45 0.19 18.81
C SER A 262 -3.01 0.23 20.26
N LEU A 263 -3.19 1.37 20.92
CA LEU A 263 -2.79 1.58 22.31
C LEU A 263 -3.98 2.05 23.15
N PHE A 264 -4.20 1.41 24.28
CA PHE A 264 -5.31 1.70 25.19
C PHE A 264 -4.82 1.81 26.62
N GLU A 265 -5.46 2.67 27.41
CA GLU A 265 -5.38 2.60 28.86
C GLU A 265 -6.40 1.57 29.40
N TYR A 266 -5.98 0.72 30.35
CA TYR A 266 -6.82 -0.36 30.91
C TYR A 266 -8.16 0.14 31.47
N GLN A 267 -8.22 1.39 31.95
CA GLN A 267 -9.45 2.00 32.50
C GLN A 267 -10.48 2.34 31.39
N GLU A 268 -10.05 2.50 30.14
CA GLU A 268 -10.89 2.86 29.00
C GLU A 268 -11.57 1.65 28.36
N ILE A 269 -11.13 0.43 28.69
CA ILE A 269 -11.67 -0.79 28.12
C ILE A 269 -12.60 -1.52 29.10
N PRO A 270 -13.50 -2.39 28.58
CA PRO A 270 -14.36 -3.20 29.44
C PRO A 270 -13.55 -4.10 30.38
N LYS A 271 -13.86 -4.02 31.69
CA LYS A 271 -13.16 -4.80 32.71
C LYS A 271 -13.19 -6.32 32.41
N GLY A 272 -12.04 -6.96 32.54
CA GLY A 272 -11.86 -8.38 32.32
C GLY A 272 -11.82 -8.75 30.83
N LEU A 273 -11.72 -7.78 29.92
CA LEU A 273 -11.75 -8.03 28.47
C LEU A 273 -10.49 -8.73 27.98
N VAL A 274 -9.33 -8.20 28.32
CA VAL A 274 -8.03 -8.73 27.87
C VAL A 274 -7.59 -9.94 28.68
N GLU A 275 -7.96 -10.02 29.97
CA GLU A 275 -7.60 -11.14 30.85
C GLU A 275 -8.27 -12.48 30.44
N ARG A 276 -9.30 -12.43 29.63
CA ARG A 276 -9.92 -13.66 29.07
C ARG A 276 -9.12 -14.29 27.93
N VAL A 277 -8.18 -13.53 27.35
CA VAL A 277 -7.31 -14.03 26.28
C VAL A 277 -6.10 -14.72 26.92
N PRO A 278 -5.84 -16.00 26.59
CA PRO A 278 -4.66 -16.71 27.09
C PRO A 278 -3.39 -15.95 26.77
N ASP A 279 -2.43 -15.96 27.69
CA ASP A 279 -1.09 -15.39 27.53
C ASP A 279 -1.04 -13.90 27.12
N SER A 280 -2.16 -13.19 27.24
CA SER A 280 -2.23 -11.77 26.88
C SER A 280 -1.39 -10.85 27.77
N CYS A 281 -1.13 -11.25 29.04
CA CYS A 281 -0.28 -10.48 29.95
C CYS A 281 1.20 -10.69 29.62
N VAL A 282 1.78 -9.76 28.86
CA VAL A 282 3.18 -9.83 28.40
C VAL A 282 4.18 -9.19 29.35
N TYR A 283 3.69 -8.39 30.30
CA TYR A 283 4.49 -7.81 31.38
C TYR A 283 3.67 -7.66 32.65
N GLN A 284 4.26 -8.00 33.78
CA GLN A 284 3.72 -7.75 35.11
C GLN A 284 4.85 -7.32 36.04
N ARG A 285 4.63 -6.22 36.75
CA ARG A 285 5.55 -5.78 37.78
C ARG A 285 5.57 -6.79 38.94
N THR A 286 6.75 -7.19 39.37
CA THR A 286 7.01 -8.10 40.51
C THR A 286 7.02 -7.33 41.85
#